data_e21209d9ca89e2408589c4ab4977be57
#
_entry.id   e21209d9ca89e2408589c4ab4977be57
#
_cell.length_a   1.000
_cell.length_b   1.000
_cell.length_c   1.000
_cell.angle_alpha   90.00
_cell.angle_beta   90.00
_cell.angle_gamma   90.00
#
_symmetry.space_group_name_H-M   'P 1'
#
loop_
_entity.id
_entity.type
_entity.pdbx_description
1 polymer ?
#
loop_
_entity_poly.entity_id
_entity_poly.type
_entity_poly.pdbx_seq_one_letter_code
_entity_poly.pdbx_strand_id
1 'polypeptide(L)'
;LIVANSPQAKKRARQAEKRRTHNASLRSLVRTKIKNVVNAIGSGDAEQAKAAYDSAVPVIDRMADKGIIHKNKAARHKSRLNSQVKALAA
;
A
#
# COMPACT_ATOMS: atom_id res chain seq x y z
N LEU A 1 -0.84 35.30 9.96
CA LEU A 1 -0.95 33.96 10.25
C LEU A 1 0.02 33.48 11.27
N ILE A 2 -0.45 33.50 12.46
CA ILE A 2 0.36 33.47 13.65
C ILE A 2 0.17 32.15 14.39
N VAL A 3 -0.55 31.23 13.77
CA VAL A 3 -0.94 29.98 14.41
C VAL A 3 0.28 29.13 14.78
N ALA A 4 1.31 29.16 13.96
CA ALA A 4 2.52 28.38 14.18
C ALA A 4 3.44 28.96 15.27
N ASN A 5 3.09 30.12 15.88
CA ASN A 5 3.94 30.73 16.89
C ASN A 5 3.70 30.18 18.31
N SER A 6 2.59 29.49 18.55
CA SER A 6 2.36 28.89 19.87
C SER A 6 3.13 27.57 19.99
N PRO A 7 3.60 27.23 21.21
CA PRO A 7 4.26 25.93 21.41
C PRO A 7 3.40 24.73 21.02
N GLN A 8 2.10 24.78 21.28
CA GLN A 8 1.17 23.71 20.89
C GLN A 8 1.03 23.60 19.38
N ALA A 9 0.93 24.74 18.68
CA ALA A 9 0.83 24.74 17.22
C ALA A 9 2.10 24.19 16.59
N LYS A 10 3.27 24.54 17.11
CA LYS A 10 4.55 24.00 16.63
C LYS A 10 4.65 22.51 16.86
N LYS A 11 4.19 22.03 18.01
CA LYS A 11 4.19 20.59 18.31
C LYS A 11 3.26 19.83 17.37
N ARG A 12 2.07 20.35 17.13
CA ARG A 12 1.10 19.75 16.21
C ARG A 12 1.64 19.71 14.79
N ALA A 13 2.31 20.77 14.35
CA ALA A 13 2.91 20.82 13.02
C ALA A 13 4.00 19.74 12.87
N ARG A 14 4.85 19.56 13.88
CA ARG A 14 5.87 18.51 13.87
C ARG A 14 5.26 17.11 13.84
N GLN A 15 4.21 16.88 14.64
CA GLN A 15 3.52 15.60 14.66
C GLN A 15 2.83 15.29 13.33
N ALA A 16 2.22 16.31 12.72
CA ALA A 16 1.59 16.17 11.40
C ALA A 16 2.63 15.83 10.33
N GLU A 17 3.81 16.45 10.39
CA GLU A 17 4.89 16.19 9.46
C GLU A 17 5.42 14.76 9.59
N LYS A 18 5.65 14.31 10.82
CA LYS A 18 6.08 12.92 11.09
C LYS A 18 5.06 11.91 10.57
N ARG A 19 3.77 12.19 10.81
CA ARG A 19 2.67 11.33 10.34
C ARG A 19 2.63 11.26 8.83
N ARG A 20 2.77 12.40 8.17
CA ARG A 20 2.79 12.49 6.70
C ARG A 20 3.93 11.69 6.11
N THR A 21 5.13 11.82 6.65
CA THR A 21 6.31 11.09 6.22
C THR A 21 6.13 9.58 6.41
N HIS A 22 5.64 9.19 7.58
CA HIS A 22 5.38 7.78 7.89
C HIS A 22 4.33 7.19 6.94
N ASN A 23 3.22 7.91 6.71
CA ASN A 23 2.16 7.45 5.82
C ASN A 23 2.63 7.37 4.36
N ALA A 24 3.48 8.29 3.93
CA ALA A 24 4.08 8.23 2.59
C ALA A 24 4.93 6.98 2.42
N SER A 25 5.72 6.61 3.42
CA SER A 25 6.49 5.36 3.44
C SER A 25 5.60 4.13 3.31
N LEU A 26 4.49 4.10 4.06
CA LEU A 26 3.56 2.97 4.03
C LEU A 26 2.85 2.86 2.68
N ARG A 27 2.49 4.00 2.07
CA ARG A 27 1.92 4.00 0.72
C ARG A 27 2.92 3.49 -0.31
N SER A 28 4.18 3.87 -0.18
CA SER A 28 5.26 3.37 -1.04
C SER A 28 5.42 1.85 -0.90
N LEU A 29 5.30 1.32 0.31
CA LEU A 29 5.36 -0.11 0.54
C LEU A 29 4.24 -0.84 -0.19
N VAL A 30 3.00 -0.33 -0.13
CA VAL A 30 1.86 -0.90 -0.85
C VAL A 30 2.14 -0.89 -2.36
N ARG A 31 2.59 0.24 -2.90
CA ARG A 31 2.93 0.36 -4.32
C ARG A 31 3.98 -0.66 -4.74
N THR A 32 5.03 -0.81 -3.95
CA THR A 32 6.10 -1.75 -4.23
C THR A 32 5.58 -3.18 -4.27
N LYS A 33 4.74 -3.55 -3.32
CA LYS A 33 4.15 -4.90 -3.27
C LYS A 33 3.26 -5.18 -4.48
N ILE A 34 2.42 -4.22 -4.87
CA ILE A 34 1.58 -4.33 -6.06
C ILE A 34 2.43 -4.42 -7.32
N LYS A 35 3.46 -3.59 -7.42
CA LYS A 35 4.37 -3.58 -8.56
C LYS A 35 5.11 -4.92 -8.71
N ASN A 36 5.50 -5.53 -7.60
CA ASN A 36 6.14 -6.84 -7.60
C ASN A 36 5.22 -7.91 -8.19
N VAL A 37 3.93 -7.88 -7.83
CA VAL A 37 2.93 -8.80 -8.39
C VAL A 37 2.78 -8.57 -9.90
N VAL A 38 2.62 -7.32 -10.31
CA VAL A 38 2.47 -6.95 -11.72
C VAL A 38 3.68 -7.40 -12.54
N ASN A 39 4.88 -7.17 -12.02
CA ASN A 39 6.12 -7.59 -12.69
C ASN A 39 6.20 -9.11 -12.80
N ALA A 40 5.82 -9.83 -11.77
CA ALA A 40 5.81 -11.30 -11.80
C ALA A 40 4.79 -11.84 -12.80
N ILE A 41 3.62 -11.22 -12.90
CA ILE A 41 2.62 -11.56 -13.91
C ILE A 41 3.18 -11.31 -15.30
N GLY A 42 3.85 -10.18 -15.50
CA GLY A 42 4.46 -9.81 -16.78
C GLY A 42 5.56 -10.76 -17.21
N SER A 43 6.27 -11.39 -16.26
CA SER A 43 7.30 -12.38 -16.57
C SER A 43 6.73 -13.74 -17.00
N GLY A 44 5.44 -13.96 -16.78
CA GLY A 44 4.77 -15.20 -17.16
C GLY A 44 4.98 -16.37 -16.20
N ASP A 45 5.62 -16.14 -15.04
CA ASP A 45 5.86 -17.19 -14.05
C ASP A 45 4.73 -17.21 -13.02
N ALA A 46 3.86 -18.22 -13.13
CA ALA A 46 2.70 -18.36 -12.26
C ALA A 46 3.09 -18.56 -10.79
N GLU A 47 4.16 -19.28 -10.50
CA GLU A 47 4.61 -19.50 -9.13
C GLU A 47 5.11 -18.21 -8.49
N GLN A 48 5.91 -17.44 -9.20
CA GLN A 48 6.40 -16.14 -8.72
C GLN A 48 5.25 -15.16 -8.54
N ALA A 49 4.30 -15.14 -9.46
CA ALA A 49 3.13 -14.28 -9.38
C ALA A 49 2.29 -14.61 -8.13
N LYS A 50 2.06 -15.89 -7.87
CA LYS A 50 1.32 -16.32 -6.68
C LYS A 50 2.07 -15.97 -5.40
N ALA A 51 3.37 -16.22 -5.34
CA ALA A 51 4.19 -15.89 -4.17
C ALA A 51 4.18 -14.39 -3.90
N ALA A 52 4.33 -13.56 -4.94
CA ALA A 52 4.27 -12.11 -4.82
C ALA A 52 2.90 -11.64 -4.34
N TYR A 53 1.82 -12.22 -4.87
CA TYR A 53 0.46 -11.92 -4.46
C TYR A 53 0.23 -12.29 -2.99
N ASP A 54 0.62 -13.48 -2.57
CA ASP A 54 0.48 -13.94 -1.19
C ASP A 54 1.26 -13.06 -0.21
N SER A 55 2.38 -12.50 -0.64
CA SER A 55 3.16 -11.53 0.14
C SER A 55 2.50 -10.16 0.17
N ALA A 56 1.81 -9.76 -0.89
CA ALA A 56 1.19 -8.45 -1.01
C ALA A 56 -0.12 -8.33 -0.21
N VAL A 57 -0.92 -9.38 -0.15
CA VAL A 57 -2.26 -9.35 0.47
C VAL A 57 -2.22 -8.90 1.92
N PRO A 58 -1.37 -9.47 2.81
CA PRO A 58 -1.34 -9.03 4.21
C PRO A 58 -0.96 -7.55 4.35
N VAL A 59 -0.07 -7.06 3.49
CA VAL A 59 0.36 -5.65 3.50
C VAL A 59 -0.79 -4.76 3.09
N ILE A 60 -1.49 -5.10 2.00
CA ILE A 60 -2.64 -4.33 1.51
C ILE A 60 -3.73 -4.28 2.59
N ASP A 61 -4.07 -5.40 3.20
CA ASP A 61 -5.10 -5.47 4.24
C ASP A 61 -4.72 -4.65 5.47
N ARG A 62 -3.48 -4.76 5.92
CA ARG A 62 -2.97 -4.01 7.07
C ARG A 62 -3.03 -2.50 6.82
N MET A 63 -2.66 -2.07 5.63
CA MET A 63 -2.68 -0.66 5.28
C MET A 63 -4.10 -0.12 5.14
N ALA A 64 -5.05 -0.95 4.71
CA ALA A 64 -6.46 -0.58 4.69
C ALA A 64 -7.01 -0.44 6.13
N ASP A 65 -6.64 -1.34 7.03
CA ASP A 65 -7.04 -1.27 8.44
C ASP A 65 -6.48 -0.03 9.13
N LYS A 66 -5.29 0.39 8.75
CA LYS A 66 -4.67 1.62 9.29
C LYS A 66 -5.21 2.89 8.65
N GLY A 67 -6.04 2.78 7.63
CA GLY A 67 -6.57 3.94 6.92
C GLY A 67 -5.59 4.60 5.95
N ILE A 68 -4.47 3.94 5.64
CA ILE A 68 -3.48 4.44 4.68
C ILE A 68 -4.05 4.39 3.27
N ILE A 69 -4.80 3.35 2.96
CA ILE A 69 -5.58 3.23 1.71
C ILE A 69 -7.02 2.93 2.06
N HIS A 70 -7.94 3.29 1.17
CA HIS A 70 -9.36 3.02 1.38
C HIS A 70 -9.65 1.53 1.20
N LYS A 71 -10.60 1.01 1.98
CA LYS A 71 -11.01 -0.40 1.92
C LYS A 71 -11.42 -0.84 0.51
N ASN A 72 -12.16 0.03 -0.19
CA ASN A 72 -12.60 -0.27 -1.56
C ASN A 72 -11.43 -0.37 -2.52
N LYS A 73 -10.43 0.48 -2.36
CA LYS A 73 -9.21 0.44 -3.17
C LYS A 73 -8.43 -0.84 -2.91
N ALA A 74 -8.31 -1.24 -1.64
CA ALA A 74 -7.65 -2.48 -1.25
C ALA A 74 -8.35 -3.70 -1.86
N ALA A 75 -9.67 -3.75 -1.75
CA ALA A 75 -10.47 -4.83 -2.32
C ALA A 75 -10.31 -4.92 -3.83
N ARG A 76 -10.29 -3.77 -4.50
CA ARG A 76 -10.13 -3.70 -5.96
C ARG A 76 -8.76 -4.22 -6.39
N HIS A 77 -7.70 -3.81 -5.71
CA HIS A 77 -6.34 -4.30 -5.99
C HIS A 77 -6.26 -5.81 -5.82
N LYS A 78 -6.75 -6.32 -4.70
CA LYS A 78 -6.72 -7.76 -4.43
C LYS A 78 -7.50 -8.55 -5.48
N SER A 79 -8.69 -8.11 -5.81
CA SER A 79 -9.54 -8.77 -6.79
C SER A 79 -8.90 -8.82 -8.17
N ARG A 80 -8.40 -7.68 -8.65
CA ARG A 80 -7.78 -7.59 -9.98
C ARG A 80 -6.51 -8.42 -10.07
N LEU A 81 -5.65 -8.33 -9.06
CA LEU A 81 -4.40 -9.09 -9.03
C LEU A 81 -4.66 -10.58 -8.93
N ASN A 82 -5.63 -10.99 -8.11
CA ASN A 82 -6.00 -12.40 -7.98
C ASN A 82 -6.50 -12.98 -9.29
N SER A 83 -7.33 -12.23 -10.03
CA SER A 83 -7.82 -12.65 -11.34
C SER A 83 -6.67 -12.85 -12.32
N GLN A 84 -5.71 -11.93 -12.34
CA GLN A 84 -4.56 -12.01 -13.23
C GLN A 84 -3.63 -13.16 -12.88
N VAL A 85 -3.42 -13.40 -11.60
CA VAL A 85 -2.60 -14.53 -11.13
C VAL A 85 -3.26 -15.87 -11.49
N LYS A 86 -4.56 -15.98 -11.30
CA LYS A 86 -5.33 -17.18 -11.67
C LYS A 86 -5.30 -17.43 -13.18
N ALA A 87 -5.46 -16.39 -13.96
CA ALA A 87 -5.40 -16.50 -15.43
C ALA A 87 -4.04 -17.01 -15.90
N LEU A 88 -2.97 -16.58 -15.23
CA LEU A 88 -1.62 -17.01 -15.55
C LEU A 88 -1.40 -18.49 -15.21
N ALA A 89 -2.01 -18.96 -14.14
CA ALA A 89 -1.89 -20.36 -13.68
C ALA A 89 -2.78 -21.35 -14.46
N ALA A 90 -3.77 -20.83 -15.17
CA ALA A 90 -4.73 -21.66 -15.91
C ALA A 90 -4.15 -22.28 -17.19
#